data_4fa7e92e69183f388f44a5c6b2d2d7b0
#
_entry.id   4fa7e92e69183f388f44a5c6b2d2d7b0
#
_cell.length_a   1.000
_cell.length_b   1.000
_cell.length_c   1.000
_cell.angle_alpha   90.00
_cell.angle_beta   90.00
_cell.angle_gamma   90.00
#
_symmetry.space_group_name_H-M   'P 1'
#
loop_
_entity.id
_entity.type
_entity.pdbx_description
1 polymer ?
#
loop_
_entity_poly.entity_id
_entity_poly.type
_entity_poly.pdbx_seq_one_letter_code
_entity_poly.pdbx_strand_id
1 'polypeptide(L)'
;QLFNPELNKVYFINQYTLLHILSGSGGIQVDFKNYFDWEDEVIYLEKGQYIKFLSDDFKAQKMEFPSKTIFENREVRVLFKHLISLGYIDALQGSPLEKYLSGKASQPDSREIIDHSLVQWFQQNPFNASKSEYRSIFDVKESIDQLFSTQVALLELRDLACGDGMDASRLIKEKLGVTVRSMLEEKRLVESKKKVVFTDCSVQEVCFNVGFKDPAYFNRVFKKRTGYTPIEFRDNFDYERQDRFVENLMELIRLHHKNEHQMEFYADKMNLSVKALAKKTKDKMHDTLGSLIRNELIGTSKKMLQQEMSIKEISLQLGFEEPNHFSAFFKHSTGET
;
A
#
# COMPACT_ATOMS: atom_id res chain seq x y z
N GLN A 1 -8.33 -11.48 -9.05
CA GLN A 1 -8.85 -11.93 -7.75
C GLN A 1 -9.95 -11.00 -7.28
N LEU A 2 -11.09 -11.55 -6.82
CA LEU A 2 -12.17 -10.73 -6.24
C LEU A 2 -11.67 -10.09 -4.95
N PHE A 3 -11.97 -8.81 -4.77
CA PHE A 3 -11.55 -8.02 -3.62
C PHE A 3 -12.75 -7.22 -3.08
N ASN A 4 -13.08 -7.44 -1.82
CA ASN A 4 -14.12 -6.72 -1.10
C ASN A 4 -13.44 -5.87 -0.03
N PRO A 5 -13.22 -4.59 -0.28
CA PRO A 5 -12.54 -3.72 0.66
C PRO A 5 -13.41 -3.39 1.87
N GLU A 6 -12.77 -3.23 3.01
CA GLU A 6 -13.40 -2.77 4.25
C GLU A 6 -13.46 -1.23 4.28
N LEU A 7 -14.55 -0.69 4.81
CA LEU A 7 -14.74 0.75 5.00
C LEU A 7 -13.58 1.35 5.82
N ASN A 8 -13.03 2.45 5.35
CA ASN A 8 -11.97 3.22 6.02
C ASN A 8 -10.64 2.48 6.25
N LYS A 9 -10.52 1.23 5.85
CA LYS A 9 -9.27 0.49 5.95
C LYS A 9 -8.27 0.98 4.90
N VAL A 10 -7.03 1.18 5.33
CA VAL A 10 -5.92 1.56 4.46
C VAL A 10 -5.25 0.30 3.91
N TYR A 11 -5.18 0.21 2.60
CA TYR A 11 -4.48 -0.86 1.91
C TYR A 11 -3.20 -0.30 1.28
N PHE A 12 -2.05 -0.73 1.78
CA PHE A 12 -0.76 -0.38 1.20
C PHE A 12 -0.47 -1.22 -0.03
N ILE A 13 -0.01 -0.58 -1.07
CA ILE A 13 0.31 -1.21 -2.35
C ILE A 13 1.77 -1.63 -2.33
N ASN A 14 2.00 -2.93 -2.25
CA ASN A 14 3.33 -3.54 -2.19
C ASN A 14 3.86 -3.98 -3.56
N GLN A 15 2.98 -4.11 -4.53
CA GLN A 15 3.28 -4.46 -5.93
C GLN A 15 2.47 -3.54 -6.84
N TYR A 16 2.86 -3.44 -8.11
CA TYR A 16 2.04 -2.75 -9.10
C TYR A 16 0.71 -3.44 -9.24
N THR A 17 -0.36 -2.69 -9.13
CA THR A 17 -1.73 -3.23 -9.02
C THR A 17 -2.65 -2.56 -10.01
N LEU A 18 -3.44 -3.35 -10.74
CA LEU A 18 -4.64 -2.90 -11.40
C LEU A 18 -5.85 -3.26 -10.55
N LEU A 19 -6.68 -2.29 -10.29
CA LEU A 19 -7.91 -2.45 -9.52
C LEU A 19 -9.09 -2.03 -10.38
N HIS A 20 -9.93 -2.98 -10.78
CA HIS A 20 -11.18 -2.72 -11.49
C HIS A 20 -12.31 -2.60 -10.47
N ILE A 21 -12.99 -1.47 -10.46
CA ILE A 21 -14.12 -1.21 -9.58
C ILE A 21 -15.39 -1.72 -10.26
N LEU A 22 -15.99 -2.75 -9.69
CA LEU A 22 -17.21 -3.37 -10.21
C LEU A 22 -18.48 -2.65 -9.75
N SER A 23 -18.46 -2.14 -8.51
CA SER A 23 -19.54 -1.35 -7.93
C SER A 23 -19.04 -0.61 -6.68
N GLY A 24 -19.73 0.46 -6.32
CA GLY A 24 -19.49 1.26 -5.12
C GLY A 24 -20.07 2.65 -5.27
N SER A 25 -20.66 3.20 -4.20
CA SER A 25 -21.33 4.51 -4.23
C SER A 25 -20.51 5.63 -3.60
N GLY A 26 -19.46 5.29 -2.86
CA GLY A 26 -18.65 6.26 -2.13
C GLY A 26 -17.39 6.70 -2.86
N GLY A 27 -16.59 7.49 -2.17
CA GLY A 27 -15.28 7.90 -2.67
C GLY A 27 -14.21 6.84 -2.46
N ILE A 28 -13.17 6.94 -3.23
CA ILE A 28 -11.91 6.21 -3.07
C ILE A 28 -10.82 7.24 -2.82
N GLN A 29 -10.00 7.02 -1.81
CA GLN A 29 -8.84 7.85 -1.53
C GLN A 29 -7.57 7.14 -1.94
N VAL A 30 -6.78 7.79 -2.80
CA VAL A 30 -5.42 7.34 -3.16
C VAL A 30 -4.44 8.44 -2.79
N ASP A 31 -3.45 8.14 -1.98
CA ASP A 31 -2.42 9.09 -1.56
C ASP A 31 -2.98 10.46 -1.10
N PHE A 32 -4.02 10.45 -0.25
CA PHE A 32 -4.73 11.63 0.31
C PHE A 32 -5.56 12.43 -0.71
N LYS A 33 -5.74 11.95 -1.93
CA LYS A 33 -6.63 12.54 -2.91
C LYS A 33 -7.89 11.68 -3.03
N ASN A 34 -9.05 12.30 -2.87
CA ASN A 34 -10.33 11.64 -3.00
C ASN A 34 -10.80 11.67 -4.46
N TYR A 35 -11.36 10.56 -4.90
CA TYR A 35 -11.95 10.37 -6.19
C TYR A 35 -13.36 9.83 -6.03
N PHE A 36 -14.24 10.21 -6.95
CA PHE A 36 -15.64 9.78 -7.00
C PHE A 36 -15.95 9.33 -8.43
N ASP A 37 -17.04 8.60 -8.61
CA ASP A 37 -17.46 8.11 -9.93
C ASP A 37 -16.50 7.09 -10.55
N TRP A 38 -16.21 6.03 -9.78
CA TRP A 38 -15.28 4.96 -10.16
C TRP A 38 -15.93 3.71 -10.74
N GLU A 39 -17.25 3.66 -10.84
CA GLU A 39 -17.95 2.47 -11.30
C GLU A 39 -17.48 2.09 -12.71
N ASP A 40 -17.12 0.81 -12.87
CA ASP A 40 -16.55 0.23 -14.11
C ASP A 40 -15.19 0.81 -14.54
N GLU A 41 -14.49 1.52 -13.65
CA GLU A 41 -13.17 2.10 -13.93
C GLU A 41 -12.02 1.20 -13.46
N VAL A 42 -10.87 1.33 -14.11
CA VAL A 42 -9.63 0.64 -13.72
C VAL A 42 -8.63 1.63 -13.15
N ILE A 43 -8.25 1.38 -11.89
CA ILE A 43 -7.26 2.18 -11.17
C ILE A 43 -5.90 1.51 -11.26
N TYR A 44 -4.89 2.26 -11.68
CA TYR A 44 -3.50 1.84 -11.70
C TYR A 44 -2.81 2.33 -10.42
N LEU A 45 -2.30 1.41 -9.61
CA LEU A 45 -1.64 1.70 -8.34
C LEU A 45 -0.19 1.23 -8.39
N GLU A 46 0.74 2.11 -8.02
CA GLU A 46 2.15 1.76 -7.93
C GLU A 46 2.55 1.34 -6.52
N LYS A 47 3.66 0.61 -6.43
CA LYS A 47 4.27 0.27 -5.14
C LYS A 47 4.57 1.54 -4.33
N GLY A 48 4.17 1.54 -3.05
CA GLY A 48 4.36 2.65 -2.12
C GLY A 48 3.18 3.61 -2.03
N GLN A 49 2.15 3.44 -2.85
CA GLN A 49 0.88 4.15 -2.67
C GLN A 49 0.01 3.45 -1.62
N TYR A 50 -1.03 4.13 -1.17
CA TYR A 50 -2.11 3.50 -0.43
C TYR A 50 -3.46 3.84 -1.06
N ILE A 51 -4.43 2.94 -0.84
CA ILE A 51 -5.82 3.15 -1.19
C ILE A 51 -6.71 2.92 0.02
N LYS A 52 -7.76 3.72 0.16
CA LYS A 52 -8.77 3.65 1.21
C LYS A 52 -10.14 3.85 0.58
N PHE A 53 -11.11 3.02 0.97
CA PHE A 53 -12.48 3.09 0.48
C PHE A 53 -13.36 3.82 1.52
N LEU A 54 -14.15 4.76 1.06
CA LEU A 54 -14.94 5.67 1.91
C LEU A 54 -16.41 5.24 2.03
N SER A 55 -16.78 4.05 1.52
CA SER A 55 -18.04 3.36 1.74
C SER A 55 -17.82 1.84 1.81
N ASP A 56 -18.78 1.10 2.32
CA ASP A 56 -18.71 -0.34 2.57
C ASP A 56 -19.31 -1.21 1.45
N ASP A 57 -19.80 -0.57 0.39
CA ASP A 57 -20.49 -1.21 -0.74
C ASP A 57 -19.57 -1.53 -1.94
N PHE A 58 -18.27 -1.27 -1.83
CA PHE A 58 -17.31 -1.50 -2.90
C PHE A 58 -17.09 -2.99 -3.19
N LYS A 59 -17.12 -3.33 -4.47
CA LYS A 59 -16.65 -4.60 -5.01
C LYS A 59 -15.65 -4.32 -6.12
N ALA A 60 -14.52 -5.00 -6.07
CA ALA A 60 -13.46 -4.79 -7.05
C ALA A 60 -12.81 -6.12 -7.45
N GLN A 61 -12.13 -6.11 -8.57
CA GLN A 61 -11.19 -7.16 -8.97
C GLN A 61 -9.77 -6.60 -8.95
N LYS A 62 -8.86 -7.34 -8.33
CA LYS A 62 -7.46 -6.95 -8.18
C LYS A 62 -6.56 -7.86 -9.00
N MET A 63 -5.61 -7.26 -9.73
CA MET A 63 -4.51 -7.92 -10.41
C MET A 63 -3.20 -7.30 -9.97
N GLU A 64 -2.28 -8.12 -9.48
CA GLU A 64 -0.96 -7.68 -9.02
C GLU A 64 0.12 -8.17 -9.98
N PHE A 65 1.09 -7.30 -10.26
CA PHE A 65 2.20 -7.60 -11.16
C PHE A 65 3.51 -7.65 -10.37
N PRO A 66 4.30 -8.71 -10.53
CA PRO A 66 5.66 -8.74 -9.99
C PRO A 66 6.50 -7.60 -10.58
N SER A 67 7.25 -6.93 -9.73
CA SER A 67 8.15 -5.85 -10.15
C SER A 67 9.04 -6.23 -11.34
N LYS A 68 9.46 -7.49 -11.42
CA LYS A 68 10.31 -8.02 -12.48
C LYS A 68 9.67 -7.88 -13.88
N THR A 69 8.39 -8.19 -14.02
CA THR A 69 7.67 -8.13 -15.31
C THR A 69 7.56 -6.68 -15.83
N ILE A 70 7.40 -5.72 -14.92
CA ILE A 70 7.25 -4.29 -15.26
C ILE A 70 8.61 -3.65 -15.54
N PHE A 71 9.68 -4.13 -14.87
CA PHE A 71 11.03 -3.57 -15.01
C PHE A 71 11.78 -4.04 -16.27
N GLU A 72 11.33 -5.07 -16.97
CA GLU A 72 11.94 -5.51 -18.22
C GLU A 72 11.82 -4.48 -19.36
N ASN A 73 10.73 -3.71 -19.37
CA ASN A 73 10.53 -2.63 -20.34
C ASN A 73 10.47 -1.28 -19.62
N ARG A 74 11.45 -0.40 -19.91
CA ARG A 74 11.54 0.93 -19.29
C ARG A 74 10.31 1.80 -19.57
N GLU A 75 9.77 1.76 -20.79
CA GLU A 75 8.61 2.56 -21.19
C GLU A 75 7.37 2.13 -20.40
N VAL A 76 7.17 0.82 -20.23
CA VAL A 76 6.09 0.25 -19.43
C VAL A 76 6.21 0.65 -17.97
N ARG A 77 7.39 0.52 -17.39
CA ARG A 77 7.65 0.90 -15.99
C ARG A 77 7.30 2.36 -15.73
N VAL A 78 7.78 3.23 -16.59
CA VAL A 78 7.59 4.68 -16.44
C VAL A 78 6.12 5.05 -16.61
N LEU A 79 5.45 4.49 -17.59
CA LEU A 79 4.03 4.71 -17.81
C LEU A 79 3.21 4.25 -16.61
N PHE A 80 3.40 3.02 -16.15
CA PHE A 80 2.66 2.45 -15.02
C PHE A 80 2.85 3.28 -13.74
N LYS A 81 4.08 3.71 -13.51
CA LYS A 81 4.43 4.55 -12.36
C LYS A 81 3.76 5.93 -12.38
N HIS A 82 3.48 6.47 -13.56
CA HIS A 82 2.99 7.83 -13.69
C HIS A 82 1.54 7.94 -14.17
N LEU A 83 0.90 6.85 -14.54
CA LEU A 83 -0.49 6.84 -15.00
C LEU A 83 -1.44 7.49 -14.00
N ILE A 84 -1.29 7.21 -12.71
CA ILE A 84 -2.16 7.77 -11.66
C ILE A 84 -1.95 9.26 -11.48
N SER A 85 -0.74 9.75 -11.65
CA SER A 85 -0.49 11.20 -11.60
C SER A 85 -1.02 11.93 -12.84
N LEU A 86 -1.41 11.18 -13.88
CA LEU A 86 -1.88 11.69 -15.17
C LEU A 86 -3.38 11.46 -15.38
N GLY A 87 -4.07 10.77 -14.48
CA GLY A 87 -5.44 10.34 -14.61
C GLY A 87 -5.54 8.82 -14.83
N TYR A 88 -6.75 8.32 -14.88
CA TYR A 88 -7.04 6.91 -15.16
C TYR A 88 -7.23 6.68 -16.66
N ILE A 89 -7.11 5.44 -17.08
CA ILE A 89 -7.46 5.00 -18.43
C ILE A 89 -8.79 4.29 -18.34
N ASP A 90 -9.75 4.72 -19.15
CA ASP A 90 -11.05 4.06 -19.26
C ASP A 90 -10.89 2.57 -19.53
N ALA A 91 -11.70 1.75 -18.87
CA ALA A 91 -11.75 0.32 -19.14
C ALA A 91 -12.26 0.11 -20.57
N LEU A 92 -11.42 -0.45 -21.41
CA LEU A 92 -11.59 -0.35 -22.85
C LEU A 92 -12.34 -1.55 -23.38
N GLN A 93 -13.50 -1.30 -23.95
CA GLN A 93 -14.27 -2.31 -24.64
C GLN A 93 -13.40 -3.05 -25.67
N GLY A 94 -13.35 -4.39 -25.57
CA GLY A 94 -12.56 -5.26 -26.44
C GLY A 94 -11.08 -5.40 -26.06
N SER A 95 -10.60 -4.75 -25.00
CA SER A 95 -9.21 -4.86 -24.56
C SER A 95 -8.87 -6.25 -23.96
N PRO A 96 -7.59 -6.67 -23.94
CA PRO A 96 -7.18 -7.86 -23.22
C PRO A 96 -7.53 -7.81 -21.73
N LEU A 97 -7.49 -6.62 -21.13
CA LEU A 97 -7.87 -6.38 -19.75
C LEU A 97 -9.37 -6.62 -19.53
N GLU A 98 -10.25 -6.08 -20.39
CA GLU A 98 -11.68 -6.32 -20.31
C GLU A 98 -12.03 -7.80 -20.45
N LYS A 99 -11.42 -8.51 -21.42
CA LYS A 99 -11.61 -9.95 -21.61
C LYS A 99 -11.25 -10.75 -20.38
N TYR A 100 -10.21 -10.36 -19.67
CA TYR A 100 -9.81 -10.98 -18.42
C TYR A 100 -10.78 -10.64 -17.27
N LEU A 101 -11.10 -9.37 -17.11
CA LEU A 101 -11.97 -8.89 -16.03
C LEU A 101 -13.40 -9.45 -16.19
N SER A 102 -13.86 -9.62 -17.41
CA SER A 102 -15.18 -10.26 -17.72
C SER A 102 -15.18 -11.79 -17.62
N GLY A 103 -14.05 -12.41 -17.24
CA GLY A 103 -13.93 -13.87 -17.13
C GLY A 103 -13.89 -14.61 -18.46
N LYS A 104 -13.77 -13.92 -19.59
CA LYS A 104 -13.68 -14.51 -20.93
C LYS A 104 -12.29 -15.06 -21.28
N ALA A 105 -11.27 -14.71 -20.48
CA ALA A 105 -9.92 -15.20 -20.59
C ALA A 105 -9.45 -15.79 -19.25
N SER A 106 -8.93 -17.01 -19.26
CA SER A 106 -8.56 -17.74 -18.03
C SER A 106 -7.25 -17.28 -17.39
N GLN A 107 -6.33 -16.74 -18.16
CA GLN A 107 -5.11 -16.06 -17.69
C GLN A 107 -4.72 -14.99 -18.72
N PRO A 108 -4.64 -13.71 -18.34
CA PRO A 108 -4.14 -12.70 -19.24
C PRO A 108 -2.62 -12.80 -19.29
N ASP A 109 -2.04 -12.63 -20.46
CA ASP A 109 -0.66 -12.23 -20.54
C ASP A 109 -0.56 -10.80 -19.99
N SER A 110 0.05 -10.65 -18.81
CA SER A 110 0.26 -9.35 -18.18
C SER A 110 1.00 -8.36 -19.10
N ARG A 111 1.83 -8.89 -20.01
CA ARG A 111 2.55 -8.11 -21.00
C ARG A 111 1.60 -7.56 -22.07
N GLU A 112 0.66 -8.37 -22.56
CA GLU A 112 -0.34 -7.94 -23.54
C GLU A 112 -1.23 -6.82 -23.00
N ILE A 113 -1.67 -6.92 -21.74
CA ILE A 113 -2.47 -5.87 -21.07
C ILE A 113 -1.69 -4.56 -20.98
N ILE A 114 -0.42 -4.63 -20.56
CA ILE A 114 0.41 -3.45 -20.36
C ILE A 114 0.75 -2.79 -21.70
N ASP A 115 1.10 -3.57 -22.71
CA ASP A 115 1.42 -3.05 -24.05
C ASP A 115 0.19 -2.39 -24.69
N HIS A 116 -1.00 -2.95 -24.50
CA HIS A 116 -2.25 -2.38 -24.99
C HIS A 116 -2.58 -1.06 -24.28
N SER A 117 -2.44 -1.00 -22.96
CA SER A 117 -2.64 0.22 -22.17
C SER A 117 -1.69 1.35 -22.61
N LEU A 118 -0.43 1.02 -22.94
CA LEU A 118 0.54 1.96 -23.50
C LEU A 118 0.08 2.56 -24.83
N VAL A 119 -0.33 1.70 -25.77
CA VAL A 119 -0.79 2.13 -27.09
C VAL A 119 -1.94 3.13 -26.96
N GLN A 120 -2.91 2.82 -26.10
CA GLN A 120 -4.09 3.67 -25.91
C GLN A 120 -3.76 4.99 -25.23
N TRP A 121 -2.89 4.97 -24.21
CA TRP A 121 -2.47 6.21 -23.57
C TRP A 121 -1.77 7.15 -24.57
N PHE A 122 -0.93 6.63 -25.45
CA PHE A 122 -0.33 7.43 -26.52
C PHE A 122 -1.34 7.89 -27.57
N GLN A 123 -2.43 7.14 -27.80
CA GLN A 123 -3.52 7.58 -28.69
C GLN A 123 -4.35 8.71 -28.09
N GLN A 124 -4.62 8.68 -26.79
CA GLN A 124 -5.31 9.76 -26.07
C GLN A 124 -4.50 11.05 -26.02
N ASN A 125 -3.18 10.93 -26.00
CA ASN A 125 -2.22 12.05 -26.02
C ASN A 125 -2.62 13.23 -25.10
N PRO A 126 -2.82 13.01 -23.79
CA PRO A 126 -3.42 13.99 -22.88
C PRO A 126 -2.63 15.28 -22.73
N PHE A 127 -1.35 15.29 -23.05
CA PHE A 127 -0.49 16.47 -22.97
C PHE A 127 -0.14 17.07 -24.34
N ASN A 128 -0.71 16.54 -25.40
CA ASN A 128 -0.36 16.94 -26.76
C ASN A 128 1.14 16.99 -27.00
N ALA A 129 1.80 15.87 -26.70
CA ALA A 129 3.25 15.74 -26.76
C ALA A 129 3.68 14.62 -27.72
N SER A 130 4.84 14.75 -28.32
CA SER A 130 5.47 13.68 -29.09
C SER A 130 5.99 12.56 -28.17
N LYS A 131 6.32 11.40 -28.73
CA LYS A 131 6.89 10.30 -27.95
C LYS A 131 8.21 10.67 -27.27
N SER A 132 9.07 11.48 -27.90
CA SER A 132 10.31 11.96 -27.30
C SER A 132 10.06 12.92 -26.15
N GLU A 133 9.10 13.85 -26.28
CA GLU A 133 8.70 14.75 -25.21
C GLU A 133 8.11 13.98 -24.01
N TYR A 134 7.28 12.96 -24.25
CA TYR A 134 6.79 12.10 -23.17
C TYR A 134 7.91 11.37 -22.42
N ARG A 135 8.91 10.85 -23.13
CA ARG A 135 10.10 10.24 -22.49
C ARG A 135 10.80 11.24 -21.57
N SER A 136 11.02 12.46 -22.04
CA SER A 136 11.63 13.52 -21.24
C SER A 136 10.78 13.90 -20.01
N ILE A 137 9.47 14.00 -20.17
CA ILE A 137 8.54 14.24 -19.04
C ILE A 137 8.66 13.13 -18.01
N PHE A 138 8.70 11.87 -18.45
CA PHE A 138 8.83 10.72 -17.57
C PHE A 138 10.19 10.66 -16.89
N ASP A 139 11.26 10.98 -17.61
CA ASP A 139 12.61 11.05 -17.03
C ASP A 139 12.69 12.07 -15.90
N VAL A 140 12.07 13.23 -16.06
CA VAL A 140 11.98 14.26 -15.01
C VAL A 140 11.19 13.72 -13.82
N LYS A 141 10.04 13.08 -14.04
CA LYS A 141 9.23 12.50 -12.96
C LYS A 141 9.98 11.39 -12.22
N GLU A 142 10.63 10.49 -12.93
CA GLU A 142 11.43 9.43 -12.32
C GLU A 142 12.60 10.00 -11.51
N SER A 143 13.26 11.01 -12.00
CA SER A 143 14.33 11.72 -11.28
C SER A 143 13.80 12.40 -10.02
N ILE A 144 12.62 13.01 -10.07
CA ILE A 144 11.97 13.56 -8.88
C ILE A 144 11.73 12.47 -7.83
N ASP A 145 11.21 11.32 -8.24
CA ASP A 145 10.95 10.20 -7.33
C ASP A 145 12.21 9.61 -6.69
N GLN A 146 13.33 9.65 -7.41
CA GLN A 146 14.62 9.17 -6.87
C GLN A 146 15.30 10.21 -5.97
N LEU A 147 15.18 11.49 -6.30
CA LEU A 147 15.96 12.56 -5.70
C LEU A 147 15.19 13.42 -4.68
N PHE A 148 13.86 13.28 -4.56
CA PHE A 148 13.04 14.20 -3.75
C PHE A 148 13.54 14.38 -2.32
N SER A 149 14.11 13.36 -1.72
CA SER A 149 14.65 13.38 -0.36
C SER A 149 16.03 14.01 -0.24
N THR A 150 16.73 14.24 -1.37
CA THR A 150 18.06 14.86 -1.35
C THR A 150 17.96 16.37 -1.21
N GLN A 151 18.99 16.98 -0.62
CA GLN A 151 19.03 18.43 -0.46
C GLN A 151 19.38 19.18 -1.75
N VAL A 152 19.97 18.49 -2.71
CA VAL A 152 20.42 19.04 -4.01
C VAL A 152 19.45 18.74 -5.14
N ALA A 153 18.34 18.05 -4.87
CA ALA A 153 17.37 17.60 -5.86
C ALA A 153 17.01 18.67 -6.92
N LEU A 154 16.77 19.91 -6.49
CA LEU A 154 16.37 20.97 -7.42
C LEU A 154 17.49 21.37 -8.37
N LEU A 155 18.76 21.33 -7.93
CA LEU A 155 19.91 21.63 -8.79
C LEU A 155 20.08 20.52 -9.83
N GLU A 156 20.09 19.27 -9.39
CA GLU A 156 20.22 18.10 -10.28
C GLU A 156 19.07 18.01 -11.28
N LEU A 157 17.84 18.30 -10.87
CA LEU A 157 16.67 18.31 -11.74
C LEU A 157 16.69 19.42 -12.80
N ARG A 158 17.34 20.56 -12.50
CA ARG A 158 17.49 21.66 -13.48
C ARG A 158 18.51 21.34 -14.57
N ASP A 159 19.51 20.52 -14.23
CA ASP A 159 20.59 20.15 -15.15
C ASP A 159 20.23 18.93 -16.02
N LEU A 160 19.01 18.39 -15.85
CA LEU A 160 18.50 17.32 -16.71
C LEU A 160 18.32 17.84 -18.14
N ALA A 161 19.17 17.39 -19.04
CA ALA A 161 19.02 17.63 -20.46
C ALA A 161 17.96 16.69 -21.05
N CYS A 162 16.99 17.23 -21.77
CA CYS A 162 16.14 16.43 -22.63
C CYS A 162 16.88 15.96 -23.86
N GLY A 163 16.55 14.77 -24.37
CA GLY A 163 17.28 14.11 -25.46
C GLY A 163 17.47 14.92 -26.78
N ASP A 164 16.67 15.96 -26.98
CA ASP A 164 16.73 16.83 -28.17
C ASP A 164 17.34 18.22 -27.87
N GLY A 165 18.09 18.35 -26.77
CA GLY A 165 18.68 19.63 -26.34
C GLY A 165 17.66 20.64 -25.79
N MET A 166 16.44 20.23 -25.59
CA MET A 166 15.39 21.05 -24.97
C MET A 166 15.59 21.12 -23.45
N ASP A 167 15.39 22.31 -22.86
CA ASP A 167 15.37 22.48 -21.41
C ASP A 167 14.17 21.75 -20.80
N ALA A 168 14.43 20.78 -19.90
CA ALA A 168 13.41 20.01 -19.22
C ALA A 168 12.41 20.91 -18.49
N SER A 169 12.86 22.01 -17.88
CA SER A 169 12.00 22.94 -17.16
C SER A 169 11.03 23.66 -18.10
N ARG A 170 11.46 23.99 -19.30
CA ARG A 170 10.63 24.60 -20.33
C ARG A 170 9.59 23.61 -20.85
N LEU A 171 10.00 22.39 -21.18
CA LEU A 171 9.10 21.33 -21.64
C LEU A 171 7.98 21.04 -20.61
N ILE A 172 8.35 20.85 -19.34
CA ILE A 172 7.39 20.60 -18.26
C ILE A 172 6.39 21.74 -18.13
N LYS A 173 6.86 22.98 -18.16
CA LYS A 173 5.97 24.15 -18.08
C LYS A 173 5.04 24.27 -19.28
N GLU A 174 5.52 23.97 -20.47
CA GLU A 174 4.76 24.08 -21.73
C GLU A 174 3.70 22.97 -21.84
N LYS A 175 4.04 21.73 -21.52
CA LYS A 175 3.16 20.56 -21.68
C LYS A 175 2.27 20.29 -20.47
N LEU A 176 2.74 20.50 -19.26
CA LEU A 176 2.00 20.23 -18.03
C LEU A 176 1.47 21.47 -17.32
N GLY A 177 1.88 22.67 -17.73
CA GLY A 177 1.47 23.92 -17.08
C GLY A 177 2.09 24.17 -15.69
N VAL A 178 2.98 23.29 -15.23
CA VAL A 178 3.60 23.35 -13.90
C VAL A 178 5.12 23.47 -14.00
N THR A 179 5.80 23.82 -12.90
CA THR A 179 7.27 23.87 -12.87
C THR A 179 7.84 22.59 -12.27
N VAL A 180 9.08 22.21 -12.65
CA VAL A 180 9.81 21.10 -12.03
C VAL A 180 9.90 21.28 -10.50
N ARG A 181 10.09 22.52 -10.05
CA ARG A 181 10.09 22.85 -8.63
C ARG A 181 8.75 22.53 -7.96
N SER A 182 7.63 22.91 -8.56
CA SER A 182 6.31 22.62 -7.98
C SER A 182 6.01 21.12 -7.96
N MET A 183 6.48 20.36 -8.94
CA MET A 183 6.38 18.89 -8.95
C MET A 183 7.19 18.27 -7.79
N LEU A 184 8.41 18.75 -7.57
CA LEU A 184 9.26 18.31 -6.46
C LEU A 184 8.62 18.65 -5.09
N GLU A 185 8.09 19.86 -4.94
CA GLU A 185 7.40 20.28 -3.72
C GLU A 185 6.15 19.45 -3.45
N GLU A 186 5.38 19.12 -4.50
CA GLU A 186 4.20 18.23 -4.37
C GLU A 186 4.61 16.81 -3.95
N LYS A 187 5.64 16.23 -4.57
CA LYS A 187 6.16 14.93 -4.17
C LYS A 187 6.59 14.91 -2.71
N ARG A 188 7.36 15.93 -2.28
CA ARG A 188 7.77 16.08 -0.89
C ARG A 188 6.59 16.19 0.07
N LEU A 189 5.54 16.90 -0.33
CA LEU A 189 4.34 17.07 0.47
C LEU A 189 3.60 15.73 0.65
N VAL A 190 3.39 14.98 -0.44
CA VAL A 190 2.72 13.66 -0.39
C VAL A 190 3.51 12.69 0.51
N GLU A 191 4.82 12.60 0.32
CA GLU A 191 5.67 11.75 1.15
C GLU A 191 5.73 12.21 2.62
N SER A 192 5.66 13.53 2.86
CA SER A 192 5.53 14.08 4.22
C SER A 192 4.24 13.64 4.89
N LYS A 193 3.11 13.75 4.19
CA LYS A 193 1.80 13.32 4.71
C LYS A 193 1.83 11.83 5.07
N LYS A 194 2.39 10.98 4.19
CA LYS A 194 2.53 9.53 4.44
C LYS A 194 3.36 9.27 5.70
N LYS A 195 4.53 9.90 5.81
CA LYS A 195 5.40 9.72 6.99
C LYS A 195 4.77 10.25 8.27
N VAL A 196 4.10 11.40 8.21
CA VAL A 196 3.40 11.98 9.36
C VAL A 196 2.31 11.03 9.88
N VAL A 197 1.52 10.45 8.99
CA VAL A 197 0.36 9.63 9.36
C VAL A 197 0.75 8.18 9.67
N PHE A 198 1.57 7.57 8.84
CA PHE A 198 1.79 6.12 8.85
C PHE A 198 3.08 5.69 9.57
N THR A 199 3.83 6.63 10.15
CA THR A 199 5.03 6.31 10.92
C THR A 199 5.04 7.04 12.26
N ASP A 200 5.85 6.55 13.22
CA ASP A 200 6.07 7.20 14.51
C ASP A 200 7.21 8.24 14.46
N CYS A 201 7.68 8.61 13.27
CA CYS A 201 8.72 9.61 13.11
C CYS A 201 8.28 10.94 13.73
N SER A 202 9.20 11.59 14.41
CA SER A 202 9.02 12.98 14.85
C SER A 202 8.87 13.92 13.64
N VAL A 203 8.25 15.06 13.83
CA VAL A 203 8.11 16.05 12.74
C VAL A 203 9.46 16.50 12.19
N GLN A 204 10.48 16.54 13.03
CA GLN A 204 11.85 16.88 12.64
C GLN A 204 12.47 15.79 11.76
N GLU A 205 12.32 14.53 12.13
CA GLU A 205 12.77 13.39 11.30
C GLU A 205 12.05 13.36 9.96
N VAL A 206 10.71 13.57 9.95
CA VAL A 206 9.96 13.66 8.70
C VAL A 206 10.52 14.78 7.81
N CYS A 207 10.74 15.97 8.37
CA CYS A 207 11.31 17.12 7.66
C CYS A 207 12.61 16.75 6.90
N PHE A 208 13.57 16.16 7.61
CA PHE A 208 14.86 15.78 7.00
C PHE A 208 14.72 14.62 6.02
N ASN A 209 13.90 13.63 6.34
CA ASN A 209 13.67 12.46 5.48
C ASN A 209 13.03 12.79 4.14
N VAL A 210 12.33 13.91 4.04
CA VAL A 210 11.72 14.35 2.77
C VAL A 210 12.50 15.49 2.09
N GLY A 211 13.71 15.79 2.56
CA GLY A 211 14.65 16.69 1.91
C GLY A 211 14.48 18.18 2.26
N PHE A 212 13.78 18.52 3.35
CA PHE A 212 13.81 19.89 3.88
C PHE A 212 14.99 20.07 4.82
N LYS A 213 15.54 21.29 4.86
CA LYS A 213 16.69 21.64 5.70
C LYS A 213 16.29 22.26 7.04
N ASP A 214 15.12 22.89 7.09
CA ASP A 214 14.65 23.68 8.23
C ASP A 214 13.25 23.22 8.66
N PRO A 215 13.12 22.67 9.87
CA PRO A 215 11.83 22.24 10.41
C PRO A 215 10.79 23.37 10.53
N ALA A 216 11.22 24.61 10.82
CA ALA A 216 10.29 25.74 10.92
C ALA A 216 9.73 26.12 9.55
N TYR A 217 10.56 26.10 8.52
CA TYR A 217 10.11 26.28 7.12
C TYR A 217 9.20 25.13 6.69
N PHE A 218 9.58 23.87 6.97
CA PHE A 218 8.75 22.70 6.70
C PHE A 218 7.35 22.83 7.32
N ASN A 219 7.24 23.16 8.60
CA ASN A 219 5.97 23.33 9.28
C ASN A 219 5.09 24.41 8.60
N ARG A 220 5.69 25.56 8.21
CA ARG A 220 4.95 26.62 7.50
C ARG A 220 4.43 26.16 6.13
N VAL A 221 5.27 25.48 5.35
CA VAL A 221 4.90 24.96 4.03
C VAL A 221 3.81 23.88 4.17
N PHE A 222 3.97 22.94 5.10
CA PHE A 222 3.01 21.89 5.36
C PHE A 222 1.65 22.47 5.76
N LYS A 223 1.61 23.40 6.73
CA LYS A 223 0.38 24.07 7.15
C LYS A 223 -0.27 24.89 6.04
N LYS A 224 0.52 25.63 5.26
CA LYS A 224 0.01 26.40 4.12
C LYS A 224 -0.68 25.50 3.07
N ARG A 225 -0.15 24.29 2.84
CA ARG A 225 -0.61 23.37 1.80
C ARG A 225 -1.73 22.44 2.26
N THR A 226 -1.79 22.10 3.54
CA THR A 226 -2.76 21.15 4.11
C THR A 226 -3.84 21.79 4.98
N GLY A 227 -3.63 23.02 5.43
CA GLY A 227 -4.47 23.68 6.42
C GLY A 227 -4.11 23.33 7.87
N TYR A 228 -3.29 22.30 8.10
CA TYR A 228 -2.94 21.76 9.42
C TYR A 228 -1.43 21.74 9.63
N THR A 229 -0.99 21.88 10.87
CA THR A 229 0.39 21.49 11.22
C THR A 229 0.56 19.98 11.06
N PRO A 230 1.80 19.44 10.93
CA PRO A 230 2.01 18.01 10.83
C PRO A 230 1.40 17.22 12.01
N ILE A 231 1.43 17.76 13.23
CA ILE A 231 0.84 17.12 14.41
C ILE A 231 -0.68 17.10 14.29
N GLU A 232 -1.31 18.26 14.05
CA GLU A 232 -2.76 18.34 13.82
C GLU A 232 -3.22 17.44 12.68
N PHE A 233 -2.42 17.35 11.60
CA PHE A 233 -2.72 16.48 10.46
C PHE A 233 -2.68 15.00 10.85
N ARG A 234 -1.71 14.58 11.69
CA ARG A 234 -1.61 13.24 12.24
C ARG A 234 -2.82 12.90 13.12
N ASP A 235 -3.22 13.82 13.98
CA ASP A 235 -4.30 13.63 14.95
C ASP A 235 -5.68 13.61 14.29
N ASN A 236 -5.87 14.42 13.25
CA ASN A 236 -7.13 14.53 12.52
C ASN A 236 -7.30 13.52 11.38
N PHE A 237 -6.24 12.78 11.02
CA PHE A 237 -6.36 11.78 9.99
C PHE A 237 -7.09 10.57 10.55
N ASP A 238 -8.31 10.36 10.08
CA ASP A 238 -9.14 9.21 10.44
C ASP A 238 -8.57 7.93 9.80
N TYR A 239 -7.58 7.43 10.47
CA TYR A 239 -6.90 6.18 10.20
C TYR A 239 -7.00 5.36 11.47
N GLU A 240 -7.79 4.28 11.43
CA GLU A 240 -7.56 3.22 12.37
C GLU A 240 -6.10 2.79 12.20
N ARG A 241 -5.24 3.34 13.05
CA ARG A 241 -3.88 2.87 13.18
C ARG A 241 -4.00 1.41 13.57
N GLN A 242 -4.00 0.55 12.59
CA GLN A 242 -3.60 -0.82 12.84
C GLN A 242 -2.19 -0.67 13.38
N ASP A 243 -2.11 -0.73 14.70
CA ASP A 243 -0.86 -0.52 15.40
C ASP A 243 0.11 -1.57 14.86
N ARG A 244 1.17 -1.15 14.17
CA ARG A 244 2.16 -2.07 13.58
C ARG A 244 2.60 -3.12 14.59
N PHE A 245 2.64 -2.75 15.87
CA PHE A 245 2.90 -3.70 16.92
C PHE A 245 1.80 -4.78 16.99
N VAL A 246 0.54 -4.39 16.92
CA VAL A 246 -0.60 -5.30 16.94
C VAL A 246 -0.61 -6.18 15.70
N GLU A 247 -0.42 -5.59 14.52
CA GLU A 247 -0.34 -6.34 13.25
C GLU A 247 0.80 -7.35 13.24
N ASN A 248 2.01 -6.91 13.57
CA ASN A 248 3.19 -7.77 13.61
C ASN A 248 3.03 -8.89 14.65
N LEU A 249 2.48 -8.56 15.82
CA LEU A 249 2.25 -9.56 16.86
C LEU A 249 1.19 -10.58 16.44
N MET A 250 0.06 -10.13 15.88
CA MET A 250 -0.99 -11.03 15.40
C MET A 250 -0.54 -11.88 14.22
N GLU A 251 0.27 -11.33 13.32
CA GLU A 251 0.88 -12.10 12.23
C GLU A 251 1.82 -13.20 12.77
N LEU A 252 2.68 -12.86 13.72
CA LEU A 252 3.55 -13.84 14.38
C LEU A 252 2.74 -14.94 15.09
N ILE A 253 1.67 -14.59 15.79
CA ILE A 253 0.79 -15.57 16.44
C ILE A 253 0.15 -16.49 15.39
N ARG A 254 -0.40 -15.95 14.31
CA ARG A 254 -1.01 -16.74 13.22
C ARG A 254 -0.03 -17.71 12.58
N LEU A 255 1.21 -17.28 12.37
CA LEU A 255 2.26 -18.09 11.75
C LEU A 255 2.76 -19.20 12.67
N HIS A 256 2.88 -18.94 13.97
CA HIS A 256 3.64 -19.79 14.88
C HIS A 256 2.83 -20.46 16.00
N HIS A 257 1.56 -20.05 16.23
CA HIS A 257 0.73 -20.57 17.35
C HIS A 257 0.62 -22.09 17.41
N LYS A 258 0.79 -22.79 16.28
CA LYS A 258 0.71 -24.26 16.22
C LYS A 258 1.89 -24.95 16.90
N ASN A 259 3.08 -24.33 16.82
CA ASN A 259 4.33 -24.96 17.27
C ASN A 259 4.98 -24.22 18.43
N GLU A 260 4.61 -22.95 18.64
CA GLU A 260 5.26 -22.07 19.60
C GLU A 260 4.22 -21.47 20.57
N HIS A 261 4.25 -21.95 21.80
CA HIS A 261 3.33 -21.53 22.85
C HIS A 261 3.99 -20.63 23.90
N GLN A 262 5.33 -20.50 23.86
CA GLN A 262 6.10 -19.76 24.85
C GLN A 262 6.17 -18.27 24.53
N MET A 263 6.01 -17.43 25.55
CA MET A 263 6.04 -15.97 25.38
C MET A 263 7.41 -15.45 24.98
N GLU A 264 8.46 -16.14 25.36
CA GLU A 264 9.86 -15.83 25.05
C GLU A 264 10.11 -15.79 23.55
N PHE A 265 9.56 -16.75 22.80
CA PHE A 265 9.67 -16.80 21.34
C PHE A 265 9.14 -15.52 20.68
N TYR A 266 7.93 -15.09 21.08
CA TYR A 266 7.32 -13.89 20.52
C TYR A 266 8.05 -12.61 20.96
N ALA A 267 8.57 -12.59 22.18
CA ALA A 267 9.35 -11.47 22.67
C ALA A 267 10.65 -11.28 21.86
N ASP A 268 11.37 -12.36 21.60
CA ASP A 268 12.59 -12.34 20.79
C ASP A 268 12.28 -11.89 19.35
N LYS A 269 11.25 -12.42 18.71
CA LYS A 269 10.82 -12.02 17.35
C LYS A 269 10.41 -10.56 17.26
N MET A 270 9.85 -10.02 18.32
CA MET A 270 9.45 -8.61 18.42
C MET A 270 10.59 -7.68 18.90
N ASN A 271 11.78 -8.22 19.17
CA ASN A 271 12.92 -7.50 19.76
C ASN A 271 12.57 -6.78 21.08
N LEU A 272 11.79 -7.43 21.93
CA LEU A 272 11.35 -6.92 23.24
C LEU A 272 11.67 -7.92 24.35
N SER A 273 11.78 -7.44 25.59
CA SER A 273 11.72 -8.35 26.72
C SER A 273 10.30 -8.87 26.93
N VAL A 274 10.14 -10.07 27.52
CA VAL A 274 8.83 -10.68 27.82
C VAL A 274 7.94 -9.71 28.62
N LYS A 275 8.53 -9.00 29.59
CA LYS A 275 7.81 -8.01 30.40
C LYS A 275 7.32 -6.81 29.57
N ALA A 276 8.18 -6.32 28.65
CA ALA A 276 7.82 -5.21 27.77
C ALA A 276 6.74 -5.63 26.76
N LEU A 277 6.87 -6.83 26.18
CA LEU A 277 5.85 -7.39 25.29
C LEU A 277 4.50 -7.55 26.02
N ALA A 278 4.48 -8.18 27.18
CA ALA A 278 3.26 -8.39 27.95
C ALA A 278 2.55 -7.07 28.32
N LYS A 279 3.33 -6.07 28.77
CA LYS A 279 2.78 -4.74 29.08
C LYS A 279 2.19 -4.09 27.82
N LYS A 280 2.96 -4.05 26.72
CA LYS A 280 2.55 -3.40 25.48
C LYS A 280 1.32 -4.09 24.85
N THR A 281 1.25 -5.43 24.89
CA THR A 281 0.09 -6.20 24.46
C THR A 281 -1.15 -5.83 25.27
N LYS A 282 -1.03 -5.78 26.59
CA LYS A 282 -2.15 -5.43 27.48
C LYS A 282 -2.63 -3.99 27.26
N ASP A 283 -1.69 -3.04 27.10
CA ASP A 283 -2.01 -1.62 26.90
C ASP A 283 -2.71 -1.36 25.56
N LYS A 284 -2.34 -2.10 24.50
CA LYS A 284 -2.82 -1.86 23.13
C LYS A 284 -3.97 -2.76 22.70
N MET A 285 -4.04 -3.99 23.21
CA MET A 285 -5.04 -4.97 22.80
C MET A 285 -6.04 -5.28 23.91
N HIS A 286 -5.85 -4.72 25.10
CA HIS A 286 -6.66 -4.99 26.29
C HIS A 286 -6.77 -6.48 26.66
N ASP A 287 -5.82 -7.29 26.14
CA ASP A 287 -5.73 -8.73 26.35
C ASP A 287 -4.30 -9.16 26.66
N THR A 288 -4.11 -10.40 27.11
CA THR A 288 -2.79 -10.96 27.37
C THR A 288 -2.29 -11.75 26.16
N LEU A 289 -0.98 -11.80 25.96
CA LEU A 289 -0.37 -12.60 24.89
C LEU A 289 -0.79 -14.08 24.97
N GLY A 290 -0.81 -14.65 26.18
CA GLY A 290 -1.27 -16.03 26.37
C GLY A 290 -2.74 -16.26 25.99
N SER A 291 -3.60 -15.29 26.22
CA SER A 291 -5.00 -15.33 25.76
C SER A 291 -5.11 -15.30 24.23
N LEU A 292 -4.34 -14.43 23.58
CA LEU A 292 -4.32 -14.31 22.12
C LEU A 292 -3.84 -15.59 21.44
N ILE A 293 -2.76 -16.20 21.93
CA ILE A 293 -2.26 -17.49 21.43
C ILE A 293 -3.30 -18.59 21.64
N ARG A 294 -3.92 -18.63 22.82
CA ARG A 294 -4.97 -19.59 23.13
C ARG A 294 -6.17 -19.47 22.20
N ASN A 295 -6.61 -18.26 21.92
CA ASN A 295 -7.74 -18.01 21.02
C ASN A 295 -7.45 -18.49 19.58
N GLU A 296 -6.24 -18.28 19.08
CA GLU A 296 -5.83 -18.80 17.76
C GLU A 296 -5.75 -20.34 17.75
N LEU A 297 -5.24 -20.96 18.81
CA LEU A 297 -5.22 -22.42 18.97
C LEU A 297 -6.65 -22.99 18.95
N ILE A 298 -7.57 -22.39 19.70
CA ILE A 298 -8.96 -22.82 19.73
C ILE A 298 -9.61 -22.67 18.35
N GLY A 299 -9.41 -21.51 17.68
CA GLY A 299 -9.95 -21.28 16.35
C GLY A 299 -9.43 -22.31 15.33
N THR A 300 -8.16 -22.62 15.38
CA THR A 300 -7.54 -23.64 14.51
C THR A 300 -8.04 -25.04 14.87
N SER A 301 -8.16 -25.38 16.15
CA SER A 301 -8.71 -26.67 16.61
C SER A 301 -10.14 -26.90 16.12
N LYS A 302 -11.01 -25.91 16.23
CA LYS A 302 -12.39 -26.00 15.73
C LYS A 302 -12.47 -26.23 14.23
N LYS A 303 -11.61 -25.60 13.44
CA LYS A 303 -11.52 -25.84 11.99
C LYS A 303 -11.06 -27.26 11.67
N MET A 304 -10.07 -27.80 12.39
CA MET A 304 -9.57 -29.14 12.20
C MET A 304 -10.63 -30.20 12.60
N LEU A 305 -11.37 -29.96 13.68
CA LEU A 305 -12.49 -30.82 14.07
C LEU A 305 -13.61 -30.85 13.01
N GLN A 306 -13.89 -29.74 12.36
CA GLN A 306 -14.84 -29.68 11.25
C GLN A 306 -14.36 -30.44 10.00
N GLN A 307 -13.06 -30.68 9.87
CA GLN A 307 -12.45 -31.50 8.82
C GLN A 307 -12.38 -32.99 9.19
N GLU A 308 -13.05 -33.40 10.25
CA GLU A 308 -13.11 -34.79 10.76
C GLU A 308 -11.75 -35.40 11.13
N MET A 309 -10.78 -34.53 11.48
CA MET A 309 -9.47 -34.98 11.95
C MET A 309 -9.57 -35.61 13.35
N SER A 310 -8.81 -36.66 13.60
CA SER A 310 -8.75 -37.29 14.91
C SER A 310 -8.11 -36.41 15.97
N ILE A 311 -8.52 -36.54 17.22
CA ILE A 311 -7.94 -35.80 18.35
C ILE A 311 -6.41 -35.99 18.43
N LYS A 312 -5.92 -37.17 18.08
CA LYS A 312 -4.48 -37.45 18.06
C LYS A 312 -3.75 -36.65 16.98
N GLU A 313 -4.31 -36.56 15.79
CA GLU A 313 -3.75 -35.76 14.68
C GLU A 313 -3.77 -34.28 15.00
N ILE A 314 -4.90 -33.76 15.54
CA ILE A 314 -5.00 -32.37 15.95
C ILE A 314 -3.98 -32.03 17.02
N SER A 315 -3.85 -32.86 18.06
CA SER A 315 -2.87 -32.70 19.12
C SER A 315 -1.45 -32.56 18.57
N LEU A 316 -1.06 -33.47 17.68
CA LEU A 316 0.26 -33.46 17.06
C LEU A 316 0.50 -32.23 16.19
N GLN A 317 -0.49 -31.82 15.37
CA GLN A 317 -0.37 -30.67 14.50
C GLN A 317 -0.38 -29.32 15.24
N LEU A 318 -0.90 -29.29 16.47
CA LEU A 318 -0.92 -28.11 17.33
C LEU A 318 0.20 -28.10 18.38
N GLY A 319 1.20 -29.00 18.22
CA GLY A 319 2.41 -29.02 19.07
C GLY A 319 2.18 -29.50 20.50
N PHE A 320 1.11 -30.24 20.77
CA PHE A 320 0.91 -30.87 22.06
C PHE A 320 1.63 -32.23 22.11
N GLU A 321 2.37 -32.47 23.19
CA GLU A 321 3.10 -33.72 23.39
C GLU A 321 2.15 -34.94 23.50
N GLU A 322 0.99 -34.73 24.15
CA GLU A 322 0.03 -35.79 24.42
C GLU A 322 -1.39 -35.39 24.03
N PRO A 323 -2.21 -36.28 23.43
CA PRO A 323 -3.61 -35.99 23.09
C PRO A 323 -4.45 -35.60 24.28
N ASN A 324 -4.13 -36.13 25.46
CA ASN A 324 -4.83 -35.81 26.70
C ASN A 324 -4.61 -34.37 27.16
N HIS A 325 -3.40 -33.82 26.90
CA HIS A 325 -3.10 -32.41 27.19
C HIS A 325 -3.91 -31.48 26.29
N PHE A 326 -4.02 -31.82 25.01
CA PHE A 326 -4.88 -31.08 24.07
C PHE A 326 -6.36 -31.13 24.51
N SER A 327 -6.86 -32.33 24.82
CA SER A 327 -8.27 -32.50 25.25
C SER A 327 -8.59 -31.71 26.52
N ALA A 328 -7.70 -31.73 27.51
CA ALA A 328 -7.84 -30.93 28.74
C ALA A 328 -7.79 -29.42 28.44
N PHE A 329 -6.87 -28.98 27.58
CA PHE A 329 -6.74 -27.59 27.11
C PHE A 329 -8.04 -27.13 26.42
N PHE A 330 -8.52 -27.93 25.45
CA PHE A 330 -9.71 -27.58 24.67
C PHE A 330 -10.96 -27.52 25.56
N LYS A 331 -11.19 -28.53 26.38
CA LYS A 331 -12.30 -28.56 27.34
C LYS A 331 -12.27 -27.39 28.32
N HIS A 332 -11.10 -27.09 28.89
CA HIS A 332 -10.95 -25.98 29.82
C HIS A 332 -11.24 -24.62 29.16
N SER A 333 -10.86 -24.50 27.88
CA SER A 333 -10.95 -23.21 27.14
C SER A 333 -12.32 -22.99 26.50
N THR A 334 -13.05 -24.05 26.13
CA THR A 334 -14.34 -23.97 25.40
C THR A 334 -15.52 -24.44 26.18
N GLY A 335 -15.33 -25.27 27.24
CA GLY A 335 -16.37 -26.00 27.93
C GLY A 335 -16.92 -27.21 27.16
N GLU A 336 -16.42 -27.44 25.92
CA GLU A 336 -16.82 -28.54 25.03
C GLU A 336 -15.86 -29.73 25.16
N THR A 337 -16.37 -30.96 24.87
CA THR A 337 -15.56 -32.21 24.91
C THR A 337 -15.44 -32.81 23.53
#